data_3df1476f3d7a691ecca0469bbe102f1d
#
_entry.id   3df1476f3d7a691ecca0469bbe102f1d
#
_cell.length_a   1.000
_cell.length_b   1.000
_cell.length_c   1.000
_cell.angle_alpha   90.00
_cell.angle_beta   90.00
_cell.angle_gamma   90.00
#
_symmetry.space_group_name_H-M   'P 1'
#
loop_
_entity.id
_entity.type
_entity.pdbx_description
1 polymer ?
#
loop_
_entity_poly.entity_id
_entity_poly.type
_entity_poly.pdbx_seq_one_letter_code
_entity_poly.pdbx_strand_id
1 'polypeptide(L)'
;MSWNEAAIEPCGESVSNSELFRRLARAMGYTEPELFDDDLTAIRASLPDIDVDEVRRVGYVRVPYPDDGRPFGDGVFPTASSRVEFVSEALVAMGQPALPTFVAPVEGPGTVLAERYPLQLMTPKHHTRFLNGSYSHLAGHGGRERGPFLELCASDAASRGIVDGQCVRVFNDRGSLEVPARISDRLRPGLVSIPWGWWSRHHPDGMVANTLTNDTLTEWGGGVAFYDTLVEVAAH
;
A
#
# COMPACT_ATOMS: atom_id res chain seq x y z
N MET A 1 6.92 11.70 19.74
CA MET A 1 6.59 12.63 18.63
C MET A 1 7.83 13.42 18.31
N SER A 2 8.11 13.68 17.04
CA SER A 2 9.26 14.47 16.61
C SER A 2 8.81 15.61 15.70
N TRP A 3 9.57 16.70 15.72
CA TRP A 3 9.40 17.82 14.82
C TRP A 3 10.38 17.71 13.64
N ASN A 4 9.89 17.96 12.44
CA ASN A 4 10.73 18.00 11.25
C ASN A 4 10.62 19.40 10.60
N GLU A 5 11.73 20.09 10.47
CA GLU A 5 11.82 21.32 9.71
C GLU A 5 12.18 21.03 8.25
N ALA A 6 11.80 21.92 7.35
CA ALA A 6 12.22 21.84 5.97
C ALA A 6 13.75 21.98 5.88
N ALA A 7 14.41 21.04 5.21
CA ALA A 7 15.87 21.06 5.06
C ALA A 7 16.32 21.97 3.92
N ILE A 8 15.46 22.23 2.95
CA ILE A 8 15.71 23.08 1.78
C ILE A 8 14.43 23.84 1.42
N GLU A 9 14.57 24.92 0.68
CA GLU A 9 13.42 25.59 0.09
C GLU A 9 12.72 24.71 -0.96
N PRO A 10 11.40 24.85 -1.14
CA PRO A 10 10.67 24.13 -2.17
C PRO A 10 11.29 24.33 -3.57
N CYS A 11 11.41 23.26 -4.32
CA CYS A 11 11.98 23.31 -5.67
C CYS A 11 10.91 23.74 -6.68
N GLY A 12 11.18 24.81 -7.45
CA GLY A 12 10.29 25.32 -8.48
C GLY A 12 8.93 25.74 -7.92
N GLU A 13 7.84 25.23 -8.47
CA GLU A 13 6.47 25.54 -8.05
C GLU A 13 5.91 24.56 -7.02
N SER A 14 6.76 23.70 -6.41
CA SER A 14 6.29 22.73 -5.39
C SER A 14 5.75 23.45 -4.17
N VAL A 15 4.69 22.89 -3.60
CA VAL A 15 4.09 23.35 -2.35
C VAL A 15 3.83 22.14 -1.44
N SER A 16 3.65 22.38 -0.14
CA SER A 16 3.22 21.34 0.78
C SER A 16 1.82 20.83 0.41
N ASN A 17 1.49 19.61 0.84
CA ASN A 17 0.14 19.09 0.63
C ASN A 17 -0.93 19.98 1.27
N SER A 18 -0.69 20.50 2.45
CA SER A 18 -1.59 21.42 3.14
C SER A 18 -1.83 22.71 2.32
N GLU A 19 -0.79 23.29 1.75
CA GLU A 19 -0.94 24.46 0.89
C GLU A 19 -1.65 24.12 -0.43
N LEU A 20 -1.40 22.93 -1.00
CA LEU A 20 -2.14 22.47 -2.17
C LEU A 20 -3.63 22.39 -1.89
N PHE A 21 -4.03 21.81 -0.76
CA PHE A 21 -5.45 21.70 -0.38
C PHE A 21 -6.07 23.05 -0.07
N ARG A 22 -5.35 23.98 0.56
CA ARG A 22 -5.81 25.37 0.72
C ARG A 22 -6.09 26.07 -0.62
N ARG A 23 -5.20 25.88 -1.60
CA ARG A 23 -5.39 26.42 -2.97
C ARG A 23 -6.60 25.76 -3.66
N LEU A 24 -6.75 24.47 -3.52
CA LEU A 24 -7.89 23.74 -4.07
C LEU A 24 -9.20 24.20 -3.45
N ALA A 25 -9.26 24.34 -2.13
CA ALA A 25 -10.43 24.86 -1.43
C ALA A 25 -10.85 26.25 -1.95
N ARG A 26 -9.88 27.17 -2.12
CA ARG A 26 -10.13 28.48 -2.71
C ARG A 26 -10.67 28.35 -4.15
N ALA A 27 -10.08 27.50 -4.96
CA ALA A 27 -10.50 27.31 -6.36
C ALA A 27 -11.91 26.70 -6.47
N MET A 28 -12.32 25.89 -5.49
CA MET A 28 -13.65 25.28 -5.38
C MET A 28 -14.69 26.22 -4.72
N GLY A 29 -14.26 27.37 -4.22
CA GLY A 29 -15.17 28.34 -3.58
C GLY A 29 -15.59 27.98 -2.17
N TYR A 30 -14.88 27.10 -1.48
CA TYR A 30 -15.12 26.82 -0.06
C TYR A 30 -14.80 28.03 0.80
N THR A 31 -15.54 28.18 1.92
CA THR A 31 -15.41 29.34 2.82
C THR A 31 -15.25 28.97 4.29
N GLU A 32 -15.25 27.68 4.61
CA GLU A 32 -15.07 27.15 5.96
C GLU A 32 -13.67 27.53 6.46
N PRO A 33 -13.55 28.25 7.60
CA PRO A 33 -12.28 28.78 8.08
C PRO A 33 -11.20 27.72 8.27
N GLU A 34 -11.58 26.54 8.74
CA GLU A 34 -10.70 25.42 9.06
C GLU A 34 -9.91 24.91 7.85
N LEU A 35 -10.47 25.09 6.64
CA LEU A 35 -9.79 24.75 5.37
C LEU A 35 -8.64 25.69 5.03
N PHE A 36 -8.50 26.80 5.75
CA PHE A 36 -7.52 27.86 5.50
C PHE A 36 -6.54 28.08 6.66
N ASP A 37 -6.67 27.29 7.71
CA ASP A 37 -5.71 27.31 8.82
C ASP A 37 -4.28 27.10 8.31
N ASP A 38 -3.32 27.81 8.90
CA ASP A 38 -1.93 27.51 8.70
C ASP A 38 -1.55 26.18 9.35
N ASP A 39 -0.42 25.61 8.92
CA ASP A 39 0.00 24.28 9.38
C ASP A 39 0.18 24.21 10.90
N LEU A 40 0.67 25.27 11.52
CA LEU A 40 0.91 25.31 12.96
C LEU A 40 -0.41 25.35 13.75
N THR A 41 -1.38 26.13 13.27
CA THR A 41 -2.74 26.17 13.84
C THR A 41 -3.40 24.81 13.75
N ALA A 42 -3.36 24.14 12.59
CA ALA A 42 -3.91 22.81 12.40
C ALA A 42 -3.24 21.76 13.30
N ILE A 43 -1.90 21.81 13.42
CA ILE A 43 -1.15 20.91 14.32
C ILE A 43 -1.55 21.11 15.77
N ARG A 44 -1.63 22.34 16.25
CA ARG A 44 -2.05 22.64 17.63
C ARG A 44 -3.49 22.16 17.92
N ALA A 45 -4.40 22.39 16.98
CA ALA A 45 -5.78 21.92 17.10
C ALA A 45 -5.88 20.39 17.17
N SER A 46 -4.99 19.69 16.44
CA SER A 46 -4.96 18.20 16.41
C SER A 46 -4.29 17.58 17.64
N LEU A 47 -3.54 18.35 18.41
CA LEU A 47 -2.70 17.88 19.53
C LEU A 47 -2.94 18.71 20.80
N PRO A 48 -4.17 18.72 21.36
CA PRO A 48 -4.52 19.60 22.47
C PRO A 48 -3.69 19.33 23.75
N ASP A 49 -3.21 18.11 23.93
CA ASP A 49 -2.46 17.68 25.12
C ASP A 49 -0.93 17.76 24.94
N ILE A 50 -0.46 18.30 23.81
CA ILE A 50 0.96 18.41 23.49
C ILE A 50 1.38 19.87 23.35
N ASP A 51 2.40 20.28 24.08
CA ASP A 51 3.05 21.56 23.86
C ASP A 51 3.85 21.55 22.56
N VAL A 52 3.22 21.97 21.46
CA VAL A 52 3.79 21.99 20.12
C VAL A 52 5.03 22.90 20.03
N ASP A 53 5.06 23.99 20.78
CA ASP A 53 6.21 24.91 20.80
C ASP A 53 7.41 24.26 21.48
N GLU A 54 7.18 23.49 22.53
CA GLU A 54 8.25 22.69 23.16
C GLU A 54 8.74 21.58 22.20
N VAL A 55 7.85 20.86 21.50
CA VAL A 55 8.26 19.86 20.47
C VAL A 55 9.15 20.51 19.42
N ARG A 56 8.78 21.69 18.96
CA ARG A 56 9.54 22.44 17.96
C ARG A 56 10.91 22.88 18.50
N ARG A 57 10.95 23.30 19.75
CA ARG A 57 12.18 23.81 20.41
C ARG A 57 13.20 22.70 20.67
N VAL A 58 12.77 21.52 21.13
CA VAL A 58 13.67 20.41 21.52
C VAL A 58 13.80 19.35 20.43
N GLY A 59 13.00 19.41 19.37
CA GLY A 59 13.03 18.47 18.25
C GLY A 59 12.19 17.21 18.46
N TYR A 60 11.93 16.80 19.68
CA TYR A 60 11.02 15.68 19.97
C TYR A 60 10.52 15.74 21.42
N VAL A 61 9.37 15.15 21.66
CA VAL A 61 8.85 14.90 23.02
C VAL A 61 8.28 13.48 23.09
N ARG A 62 8.29 12.92 24.28
CA ARG A 62 7.62 11.65 24.53
C ARG A 62 6.11 11.92 24.59
N VAL A 63 5.35 11.19 23.78
CA VAL A 63 3.87 11.24 23.85
C VAL A 63 3.45 10.65 25.19
N PRO A 64 2.42 11.22 25.87
CA PRO A 64 1.85 10.62 27.05
C PRO A 64 1.45 9.16 26.79
N TYR A 65 2.04 8.27 27.54
CA TYR A 65 1.84 6.83 27.43
C TYR A 65 1.88 6.26 28.84
N PRO A 66 1.12 5.22 29.16
CA PRO A 66 1.18 4.63 30.50
C PRO A 66 2.63 4.30 30.88
N ASP A 67 3.01 4.55 32.13
CA ASP A 67 4.38 4.39 32.60
C ASP A 67 4.90 2.95 32.45
N ASP A 68 4.00 1.97 32.53
CA ASP A 68 4.29 0.55 32.30
C ASP A 68 4.38 0.16 30.81
N GLY A 69 4.16 1.13 29.90
CA GLY A 69 4.20 0.90 28.45
C GLY A 69 3.05 0.06 27.89
N ARG A 70 1.99 -0.16 28.68
CA ARG A 70 0.84 -0.99 28.27
C ARG A 70 -0.41 -0.12 28.06
N PRO A 71 -0.76 0.19 26.81
CA PRO A 71 -2.09 0.75 26.54
C PRO A 71 -3.15 -0.19 27.09
N PHE A 72 -4.15 0.37 27.74
CA PHE A 72 -5.23 -0.41 28.36
C PHE A 72 -4.74 -1.45 29.39
N GLY A 73 -3.62 -1.19 30.08
CA GLY A 73 -3.05 -2.06 31.10
C GLY A 73 -3.95 -2.24 32.34
N ASP A 74 -4.86 -1.31 32.56
CA ASP A 74 -5.96 -1.37 33.52
C ASP A 74 -7.14 -2.29 33.10
N GLY A 75 -7.10 -2.82 31.88
CA GLY A 75 -8.16 -3.66 31.31
C GLY A 75 -9.42 -2.90 30.88
N VAL A 76 -9.37 -1.58 30.85
CA VAL A 76 -10.50 -0.74 30.40
C VAL A 76 -10.29 -0.37 28.93
N PHE A 77 -11.26 -0.68 28.09
CA PHE A 77 -11.22 -0.44 26.65
C PHE A 77 -12.32 0.57 26.24
N PRO A 78 -12.10 1.36 25.19
CA PRO A 78 -13.09 2.33 24.69
C PRO A 78 -14.18 1.63 23.87
N THR A 79 -14.88 0.69 24.49
CA THR A 79 -15.97 -0.12 23.94
C THR A 79 -17.21 0.05 24.80
N ALA A 80 -18.37 -0.34 24.31
CA ALA A 80 -19.63 -0.24 25.06
C ALA A 80 -19.59 -1.02 26.39
N SER A 81 -18.94 -2.16 26.44
CA SER A 81 -18.76 -2.99 27.64
C SER A 81 -17.56 -2.58 28.51
N SER A 82 -16.74 -1.63 28.07
CA SER A 82 -15.43 -1.28 28.62
C SER A 82 -14.45 -2.46 28.67
N ARG A 83 -14.66 -3.49 27.86
CA ARG A 83 -13.84 -4.69 27.75
C ARG A 83 -13.51 -4.97 26.29
N VAL A 84 -12.61 -5.90 26.05
CA VAL A 84 -12.40 -6.44 24.69
C VAL A 84 -13.69 -7.12 24.24
N GLU A 85 -14.21 -6.67 23.10
CA GLU A 85 -15.42 -7.22 22.50
C GLU A 85 -15.04 -8.07 21.29
N PHE A 86 -15.42 -9.36 21.28
CA PHE A 86 -15.27 -10.26 20.15
C PHE A 86 -16.46 -10.19 19.19
N VAL A 87 -17.62 -9.81 19.70
CA VAL A 87 -18.84 -9.60 18.95
C VAL A 87 -19.03 -8.11 18.75
N SER A 88 -19.27 -7.67 17.53
CA SER A 88 -19.50 -6.27 17.19
C SER A 88 -20.94 -6.04 16.76
N GLU A 89 -21.74 -5.40 17.61
CA GLU A 89 -23.09 -5.00 17.25
C GLU A 89 -23.11 -3.90 16.16
N ALA A 90 -22.07 -3.08 16.10
CA ALA A 90 -21.93 -2.11 15.03
C ALA A 90 -21.81 -2.78 13.65
N LEU A 91 -21.11 -3.91 13.56
CA LEU A 91 -21.02 -4.70 12.34
C LEU A 91 -22.37 -5.30 11.96
N VAL A 92 -23.09 -5.85 12.92
CA VAL A 92 -24.45 -6.38 12.70
C VAL A 92 -25.36 -5.28 12.15
N ALA A 93 -25.28 -4.07 12.70
CA ALA A 93 -26.06 -2.93 12.22
C ALA A 93 -25.70 -2.52 10.78
N MET A 94 -24.48 -2.82 10.33
CA MET A 94 -24.01 -2.62 8.93
C MET A 94 -24.32 -3.81 8.02
N GLY A 95 -25.05 -4.82 8.50
CA GLY A 95 -25.36 -6.04 7.74
C GLY A 95 -24.18 -7.02 7.61
N GLN A 96 -23.16 -6.85 8.45
CA GLN A 96 -21.96 -7.69 8.46
C GLN A 96 -22.04 -8.78 9.54
N PRO A 97 -21.30 -9.90 9.43
CA PRO A 97 -21.18 -10.87 10.52
C PRO A 97 -20.67 -10.23 11.80
N ALA A 98 -21.27 -10.58 12.93
CA ALA A 98 -20.89 -10.07 14.26
C ALA A 98 -19.47 -10.48 14.68
N LEU A 99 -18.98 -11.59 14.17
CA LEU A 99 -17.63 -12.14 14.40
C LEU A 99 -16.80 -12.07 13.12
N PRO A 100 -15.48 -11.91 13.21
CA PRO A 100 -14.61 -12.05 12.05
C PRO A 100 -14.81 -13.44 11.43
N THR A 101 -15.26 -13.49 10.19
CA THR A 101 -15.46 -14.69 9.41
C THR A 101 -14.63 -14.66 8.15
N PHE A 102 -14.22 -15.84 7.67
CA PHE A 102 -13.51 -15.90 6.39
C PHE A 102 -14.49 -15.58 5.26
N VAL A 103 -14.11 -14.61 4.43
CA VAL A 103 -14.74 -14.30 3.16
C VAL A 103 -13.73 -14.66 2.06
N ALA A 104 -14.15 -15.49 1.12
CA ALA A 104 -13.28 -15.87 0.02
C ALA A 104 -12.93 -14.65 -0.84
N PRO A 105 -11.67 -14.51 -1.29
CA PRO A 105 -11.30 -13.45 -2.22
C PRO A 105 -12.12 -13.54 -3.51
N VAL A 106 -12.38 -12.40 -4.13
CA VAL A 106 -13.12 -12.33 -5.41
C VAL A 106 -12.37 -13.11 -6.49
N GLU A 107 -11.05 -12.95 -6.53
CA GLU A 107 -10.16 -13.75 -7.36
C GLU A 107 -9.15 -14.46 -6.45
N GLY A 108 -9.22 -15.77 -6.40
CA GLY A 108 -8.33 -16.56 -5.55
C GLY A 108 -8.33 -18.04 -5.91
N PRO A 109 -7.45 -18.83 -5.30
CA PRO A 109 -7.44 -20.27 -5.47
C PRO A 109 -8.83 -20.88 -5.16
N GLY A 110 -9.31 -21.77 -6.03
CA GLY A 110 -10.62 -22.41 -5.90
C GLY A 110 -11.79 -21.67 -6.56
N THR A 111 -11.57 -20.50 -7.14
CA THR A 111 -12.56 -19.84 -7.99
C THR A 111 -12.53 -20.44 -9.41
N VAL A 112 -13.62 -20.29 -10.19
CA VAL A 112 -13.67 -20.71 -11.59
C VAL A 112 -12.58 -20.01 -12.41
N LEU A 113 -12.24 -18.79 -12.07
CA LEU A 113 -11.18 -18.03 -12.74
C LEU A 113 -9.79 -18.67 -12.58
N ALA A 114 -9.56 -19.38 -11.47
CA ALA A 114 -8.29 -20.07 -11.22
C ALA A 114 -8.05 -21.26 -12.17
N GLU A 115 -9.07 -21.78 -12.86
CA GLU A 115 -8.90 -22.79 -13.91
C GLU A 115 -8.19 -22.23 -15.14
N ARG A 116 -8.34 -20.91 -15.39
CA ARG A 116 -7.70 -20.19 -16.51
C ARG A 116 -6.43 -19.46 -16.09
N TYR A 117 -6.40 -18.95 -14.88
CA TYR A 117 -5.32 -18.12 -14.32
C TYR A 117 -4.92 -18.67 -12.94
N PRO A 118 -4.12 -19.74 -12.89
CA PRO A 118 -3.90 -20.50 -11.65
C PRO A 118 -2.90 -19.85 -10.69
N LEU A 119 -2.24 -18.77 -11.09
CA LEU A 119 -1.20 -18.13 -10.29
C LEU A 119 -1.76 -16.86 -9.61
N GLN A 120 -1.63 -16.78 -8.30
CA GLN A 120 -1.98 -15.58 -7.55
C GLN A 120 -0.85 -14.55 -7.66
N LEU A 121 -1.18 -13.35 -8.14
CA LEU A 121 -0.22 -12.26 -8.27
C LEU A 121 -0.14 -11.44 -6.98
N MET A 122 1.06 -11.27 -6.49
CA MET A 122 1.38 -10.28 -5.47
C MET A 122 2.18 -9.13 -6.08
N THR A 123 1.84 -7.91 -5.65
CA THR A 123 2.55 -6.70 -6.06
C THR A 123 3.12 -5.99 -4.82
N PRO A 124 4.14 -6.58 -4.14
CA PRO A 124 4.70 -6.02 -2.93
C PRO A 124 5.50 -4.75 -3.20
N LYS A 125 5.69 -3.95 -2.15
CA LYS A 125 6.66 -2.86 -2.20
C LYS A 125 8.07 -3.40 -2.44
N HIS A 126 8.80 -2.70 -3.29
CA HIS A 126 10.21 -3.01 -3.49
C HIS A 126 11.00 -2.65 -2.21
N HIS A 127 11.79 -3.56 -1.66
CA HIS A 127 12.45 -3.40 -0.36
C HIS A 127 13.50 -2.27 -0.33
N THR A 128 14.07 -1.90 -1.49
CA THR A 128 15.08 -0.83 -1.59
C THR A 128 14.53 0.49 -2.13
N ARG A 129 13.23 0.55 -2.49
CA ARG A 129 12.64 1.70 -3.20
C ARG A 129 11.34 2.11 -2.54
N PHE A 130 11.45 2.57 -1.31
CA PHE A 130 10.31 2.91 -0.44
C PHE A 130 9.39 4.00 -0.99
N LEU A 131 8.28 4.21 -0.29
CA LEU A 131 7.40 5.35 -0.47
C LEU A 131 6.87 5.48 -1.90
N ASN A 132 6.18 4.43 -2.38
CA ASN A 132 5.51 4.46 -3.69
C ASN A 132 6.47 4.71 -4.87
N GLY A 133 7.73 4.24 -4.74
CA GLY A 133 8.73 4.40 -5.78
C GLY A 133 9.44 5.75 -5.79
N SER A 134 9.33 6.55 -4.72
CA SER A 134 9.96 7.89 -4.65
C SER A 134 11.46 7.88 -4.91
N TYR A 135 12.15 6.80 -4.54
CA TYR A 135 13.59 6.64 -4.78
C TYR A 135 13.93 5.81 -6.02
N SER A 136 12.94 5.31 -6.76
CA SER A 136 13.16 4.36 -7.86
C SER A 136 13.98 4.93 -9.00
N HIS A 137 13.99 6.24 -9.16
CA HIS A 137 14.57 6.90 -10.33
C HIS A 137 15.67 7.89 -9.96
N LEU A 138 16.07 7.95 -8.69
CA LEU A 138 17.16 8.80 -8.25
C LEU A 138 18.50 8.17 -8.60
N ALA A 139 19.38 8.95 -9.23
CA ALA A 139 20.75 8.55 -9.50
C ALA A 139 21.46 8.17 -8.17
N GLY A 140 22.16 7.05 -8.16
CA GLY A 140 22.85 6.55 -6.97
C GLY A 140 21.98 5.71 -6.01
N HIS A 141 20.65 5.73 -6.12
CA HIS A 141 19.73 4.93 -5.32
C HIS A 141 19.25 3.67 -6.05
N GLY A 142 19.74 3.41 -7.25
CA GLY A 142 19.31 2.34 -8.15
C GLY A 142 19.49 0.92 -7.61
N GLY A 143 20.21 0.74 -6.53
CA GLY A 143 20.44 -0.57 -5.95
C GLY A 143 21.05 -1.57 -6.95
N ARG A 144 21.00 -2.84 -6.60
CA ARG A 144 21.45 -3.95 -7.48
C ARG A 144 20.41 -4.35 -8.54
N GLU A 145 19.18 -3.84 -8.44
CA GLU A 145 18.10 -4.21 -9.35
C GLU A 145 17.97 -3.21 -10.48
N ARG A 146 18.07 -3.73 -11.69
CA ARG A 146 18.17 -2.93 -12.92
C ARG A 146 16.85 -2.76 -13.66
N GLY A 147 15.75 -3.35 -13.20
CA GLY A 147 14.45 -3.31 -13.87
C GLY A 147 13.37 -4.09 -13.13
N PRO A 148 12.14 -4.07 -13.66
CA PRO A 148 11.06 -4.92 -13.18
C PRO A 148 11.39 -6.39 -13.46
N PHE A 149 10.77 -7.28 -12.67
CA PHE A 149 10.90 -8.73 -12.84
C PHE A 149 9.66 -9.42 -12.26
N LEU A 150 9.39 -10.62 -12.77
CA LEU A 150 8.46 -11.56 -12.18
C LEU A 150 9.23 -12.60 -11.37
N GLU A 151 8.96 -12.69 -10.07
CA GLU A 151 9.49 -13.77 -9.23
C GLU A 151 8.48 -14.93 -9.20
N LEU A 152 8.96 -16.16 -9.41
CA LEU A 152 8.17 -17.38 -9.37
C LEU A 152 9.03 -18.56 -8.89
N CYS A 153 8.38 -19.63 -8.37
CA CYS A 153 9.10 -20.79 -7.89
C CYS A 153 9.54 -21.71 -9.05
N ALA A 154 10.52 -22.59 -8.77
CA ALA A 154 11.10 -23.47 -9.76
C ALA A 154 10.07 -24.44 -10.38
N SER A 155 9.09 -24.95 -9.61
CA SER A 155 8.07 -25.86 -10.12
C SER A 155 7.12 -25.17 -11.11
N ASP A 156 6.70 -23.93 -10.82
CA ASP A 156 5.83 -23.17 -11.70
C ASP A 156 6.56 -22.74 -12.99
N ALA A 157 7.84 -22.41 -12.88
CA ALA A 157 8.68 -22.14 -14.03
C ALA A 157 8.85 -23.37 -14.92
N ALA A 158 9.21 -24.52 -14.33
CA ALA A 158 9.44 -25.76 -15.05
C ALA A 158 8.18 -26.25 -15.80
N SER A 159 7.01 -26.17 -15.17
CA SER A 159 5.75 -26.60 -15.80
C SER A 159 5.35 -25.73 -17.01
N ARG A 160 5.97 -24.54 -17.16
CA ARG A 160 5.74 -23.58 -18.25
C ARG A 160 6.92 -23.47 -19.21
N GLY A 161 8.00 -24.27 -19.00
CA GLY A 161 9.21 -24.20 -19.80
C GLY A 161 9.97 -22.88 -19.67
N ILE A 162 9.82 -22.18 -18.54
CA ILE A 162 10.47 -20.88 -18.29
C ILE A 162 11.81 -21.10 -17.62
N VAL A 163 12.84 -20.38 -18.12
CA VAL A 163 14.17 -20.36 -17.51
C VAL A 163 14.46 -19.00 -16.86
N ASP A 164 15.39 -18.99 -15.91
CA ASP A 164 15.76 -17.76 -15.18
C ASP A 164 16.29 -16.69 -16.13
N GLY A 165 15.83 -15.45 -15.96
CA GLY A 165 16.18 -14.31 -16.82
C GLY A 165 15.41 -14.24 -18.15
N GLN A 166 14.63 -15.25 -18.51
CA GLN A 166 13.83 -15.23 -19.75
C GLN A 166 12.73 -14.16 -19.65
N CYS A 167 12.48 -13.41 -20.75
CA CYS A 167 11.32 -12.55 -20.84
C CYS A 167 10.06 -13.42 -20.92
N VAL A 168 9.08 -13.11 -20.09
CA VAL A 168 7.80 -13.81 -20.00
C VAL A 168 6.65 -12.84 -20.14
N ARG A 169 5.55 -13.32 -20.66
CA ARG A 169 4.27 -12.62 -20.66
C ARG A 169 3.45 -13.05 -19.45
N VAL A 170 3.04 -12.08 -18.63
CA VAL A 170 2.10 -12.25 -17.52
C VAL A 170 0.77 -11.68 -17.95
N PHE A 171 -0.33 -12.41 -17.80
CA PHE A 171 -1.61 -11.96 -18.36
C PHE A 171 -2.83 -12.50 -17.62
N ASN A 172 -3.94 -11.80 -17.80
CA ASN A 172 -5.29 -12.22 -17.46
C ASN A 172 -6.30 -11.53 -18.40
N ASP A 173 -7.61 -11.57 -18.08
CA ASP A 173 -8.66 -10.95 -18.94
C ASP A 173 -8.54 -9.43 -19.02
N ARG A 174 -7.86 -8.76 -18.08
CA ARG A 174 -7.69 -7.30 -18.07
C ARG A 174 -6.56 -6.83 -18.98
N GLY A 175 -5.53 -7.64 -19.15
CA GLY A 175 -4.42 -7.30 -20.02
C GLY A 175 -3.21 -8.20 -19.84
N SER A 176 -2.06 -7.70 -20.27
CA SER A 176 -0.78 -8.40 -20.16
C SER A 176 0.37 -7.42 -19.97
N LEU A 177 1.47 -7.92 -19.44
CA LEU A 177 2.76 -7.22 -19.41
C LEU A 177 3.91 -8.19 -19.63
N GLU A 178 5.04 -7.66 -20.09
CA GLU A 178 6.28 -8.40 -20.31
C GLU A 178 7.34 -8.02 -19.28
N VAL A 179 7.94 -9.04 -18.67
CA VAL A 179 9.01 -8.84 -17.67
C VAL A 179 9.98 -10.03 -17.71
N PRO A 180 11.26 -9.85 -17.33
CA PRO A 180 12.16 -10.97 -17.07
C PRO A 180 11.68 -11.83 -15.90
N ALA A 181 11.73 -13.15 -16.05
CA ALA A 181 11.47 -14.09 -14.98
C ALA A 181 12.67 -14.20 -14.04
N ARG A 182 12.41 -14.32 -12.75
CA ARG A 182 13.39 -14.64 -11.71
C ARG A 182 12.92 -15.87 -10.96
N ILE A 183 13.66 -16.97 -11.08
CA ILE A 183 13.35 -18.20 -10.35
C ILE A 183 13.87 -18.07 -8.92
N SER A 184 13.03 -18.37 -7.94
CA SER A 184 13.32 -18.15 -6.51
C SER A 184 12.71 -19.26 -5.66
N ASP A 185 13.38 -19.58 -4.57
CA ASP A 185 12.89 -20.47 -3.51
C ASP A 185 12.07 -19.75 -2.43
N ARG A 186 11.91 -18.44 -2.56
CA ARG A 186 11.15 -17.60 -1.62
C ARG A 186 9.64 -17.73 -1.78
N LEU A 187 9.19 -18.14 -2.97
CA LEU A 187 7.78 -18.29 -3.29
C LEU A 187 7.37 -19.76 -3.32
N ARG A 188 6.19 -20.03 -2.81
CA ARG A 188 5.55 -21.33 -2.93
C ARG A 188 4.85 -21.48 -4.28
N PRO A 189 4.60 -22.72 -4.73
CA PRO A 189 3.83 -22.98 -5.95
C PRO A 189 2.46 -22.29 -5.94
N GLY A 190 2.05 -21.78 -7.10
CA GLY A 190 0.80 -21.06 -7.27
C GLY A 190 0.87 -19.57 -6.90
N LEU A 191 2.05 -19.05 -6.51
CA LEU A 191 2.24 -17.66 -6.14
C LEU A 191 3.33 -17.02 -6.98
N VAL A 192 3.04 -15.87 -7.57
CA VAL A 192 4.01 -15.05 -8.32
C VAL A 192 4.04 -13.63 -7.79
N SER A 193 5.16 -12.93 -8.00
CA SER A 193 5.37 -11.61 -7.45
C SER A 193 6.01 -10.66 -8.45
N ILE A 194 5.40 -9.48 -8.63
CA ILE A 194 5.98 -8.37 -9.39
C ILE A 194 6.08 -7.18 -8.44
N PRO A 195 7.27 -6.85 -7.89
CA PRO A 195 7.44 -5.68 -7.06
C PRO A 195 7.07 -4.39 -7.80
N TRP A 196 6.15 -3.60 -7.23
CA TRP A 196 5.71 -2.35 -7.84
C TRP A 196 6.73 -1.20 -7.66
N GLY A 197 6.50 -0.08 -8.33
CA GLY A 197 7.36 1.10 -8.28
C GLY A 197 8.21 1.28 -9.55
N TRP A 198 8.06 0.43 -10.52
CA TRP A 198 8.63 0.59 -11.84
C TRP A 198 7.65 1.31 -12.77
N TRP A 199 8.11 2.35 -13.44
CA TRP A 199 7.32 3.10 -14.41
C TRP A 199 7.29 2.37 -15.76
N SER A 200 6.30 2.68 -16.58
CA SER A 200 6.08 2.06 -17.89
C SER A 200 7.35 2.02 -18.76
N ARG A 201 8.15 3.07 -18.74
CA ARG A 201 9.43 3.15 -19.48
C ARG A 201 10.48 2.09 -19.11
N HIS A 202 10.28 1.37 -18.01
CA HIS A 202 11.19 0.32 -17.54
C HIS A 202 10.70 -1.09 -17.92
N HIS A 203 9.51 -1.21 -18.44
CA HIS A 203 8.94 -2.46 -18.91
C HIS A 203 9.16 -2.61 -20.44
N PRO A 204 9.46 -3.82 -20.94
CA PRO A 204 9.70 -4.05 -22.35
C PRO A 204 8.57 -3.58 -23.27
N ASP A 205 7.33 -3.78 -22.84
CA ASP A 205 6.10 -3.42 -23.57
C ASP A 205 5.45 -2.11 -23.09
N GLY A 206 6.04 -1.44 -22.10
CA GLY A 206 5.52 -0.23 -21.51
C GLY A 206 4.32 -0.43 -20.57
N MET A 207 3.93 -1.68 -20.31
CA MET A 207 2.83 -2.01 -19.40
C MET A 207 3.33 -2.19 -17.97
N VAL A 208 2.46 -1.99 -16.98
CA VAL A 208 2.82 -2.06 -15.55
C VAL A 208 1.90 -3.03 -14.81
N ALA A 209 2.28 -3.44 -13.60
CA ALA A 209 1.52 -4.41 -12.81
C ALA A 209 0.03 -4.05 -12.64
N ASN A 210 -0.31 -2.76 -12.60
CA ASN A 210 -1.71 -2.31 -12.52
C ASN A 210 -2.56 -2.71 -13.72
N THR A 211 -1.97 -3.03 -14.86
CA THR A 211 -2.69 -3.61 -16.01
C THR A 211 -3.39 -4.93 -15.67
N LEU A 212 -2.88 -5.64 -14.67
CA LEU A 212 -3.36 -6.96 -14.28
C LEU A 212 -4.27 -6.94 -13.04
N THR A 213 -4.13 -5.93 -12.16
CA THR A 213 -4.87 -5.87 -10.89
C THR A 213 -6.33 -5.51 -11.10
N ASN A 214 -7.21 -6.02 -10.24
CA ASN A 214 -8.61 -5.65 -10.22
C ASN A 214 -8.83 -4.33 -9.44
N ASP A 215 -9.99 -3.73 -9.62
CA ASP A 215 -10.44 -2.51 -8.94
C ASP A 215 -11.59 -2.76 -7.94
N THR A 216 -11.80 -4.02 -7.57
CA THR A 216 -12.80 -4.40 -6.58
C THR A 216 -12.45 -3.78 -5.24
N LEU A 217 -13.45 -3.19 -4.60
CA LEU A 217 -13.32 -2.62 -3.28
C LEU A 217 -13.65 -3.66 -2.21
N THR A 218 -12.95 -3.57 -1.09
CA THR A 218 -13.28 -4.40 0.09
C THR A 218 -14.62 -3.96 0.68
N GLU A 219 -15.31 -4.90 1.36
CA GLU A 219 -16.64 -4.68 1.95
C GLU A 219 -16.62 -3.60 3.05
N TRP A 220 -15.47 -3.39 3.67
CA TRP A 220 -15.28 -2.47 4.77
C TRP A 220 -14.38 -1.32 4.34
N GLY A 221 -14.81 -0.12 4.47
CA GLY A 221 -14.01 1.07 4.19
C GLY A 221 -13.55 1.25 2.73
N GLY A 222 -13.95 0.37 1.82
CA GLY A 222 -13.71 0.53 0.40
C GLY A 222 -12.23 0.52 -0.02
N GLY A 223 -11.37 -0.21 0.70
CA GLY A 223 -9.98 -0.40 0.29
C GLY A 223 -9.89 -1.26 -0.98
N VAL A 224 -8.86 -1.05 -1.80
CA VAL A 224 -8.67 -1.82 -3.04
C VAL A 224 -8.10 -3.21 -2.74
N ALA A 225 -8.74 -4.26 -3.25
CA ALA A 225 -8.32 -5.65 -3.08
C ALA A 225 -7.34 -6.10 -4.19
N PHE A 226 -6.29 -5.32 -4.43
CA PHE A 226 -5.37 -5.55 -5.55
C PHE A 226 -4.53 -6.83 -5.46
N TYR A 227 -4.48 -7.50 -4.31
CA TYR A 227 -3.88 -8.83 -4.18
C TYR A 227 -4.84 -9.96 -4.53
N ASP A 228 -6.13 -9.68 -4.65
CA ASP A 228 -7.12 -10.61 -5.20
C ASP A 228 -7.01 -10.58 -6.73
N THR A 229 -5.90 -11.06 -7.25
CA THR A 229 -5.57 -11.01 -8.67
C THR A 229 -4.97 -12.34 -9.10
N LEU A 230 -5.60 -12.96 -10.09
CA LEU A 230 -5.12 -14.17 -10.72
C LEU A 230 -4.53 -13.87 -12.10
N VAL A 231 -3.45 -14.59 -12.43
CA VAL A 231 -2.73 -14.47 -13.70
C VAL A 231 -2.27 -15.83 -14.22
N GLU A 232 -1.94 -15.87 -15.50
CA GLU A 232 -1.12 -16.92 -16.11
C GLU A 232 0.19 -16.31 -16.62
N VAL A 233 1.21 -17.15 -16.72
CA VAL A 233 2.55 -16.78 -17.20
C VAL A 233 2.95 -17.71 -18.33
N ALA A 234 3.34 -17.14 -19.46
CA ALA A 234 3.83 -17.89 -20.62
C ALA A 234 5.24 -17.43 -21.00
N ALA A 235 6.05 -18.37 -21.51
CA ALA A 235 7.28 -18.03 -22.19
C ALA A 235 6.96 -17.16 -23.43
N HIS A 236 7.79 -16.15 -23.68
CA HIS A 236 7.64 -15.26 -24.84
C HIS A 236 8.42 -15.82 -26.03
#